data_ece9c82ccd130d29d7fefb439c1f5b19
#
_entry.id   ece9c82ccd130d29d7fefb439c1f5b19
#
_cell.length_a   1.000
_cell.length_b   1.000
_cell.length_c   1.000
_cell.angle_alpha   90.00
_cell.angle_beta   90.00
_cell.angle_gamma   90.00
#
_symmetry.space_group_name_H-M   'P 1'
#
loop_
_entity.id
_entity.type
_entity.pdbx_description
1 polymer ?
#
loop_
_entity_poly.entity_id
_entity_poly.type
_entity_poly.pdbx_seq_one_letter_code
_entity_poly.pdbx_strand_id
1 'polypeptide(L)'
;LAYLGEKVLVIDLDGQSNLSLALHTYVEETESSIMGRTEPAQRNIFEVFVDRLRTAEELQKVIYPTNISGIDIIPSSKRYTRIESAMMDCYKSPFVLSKAIKALKGEYDYILIDNAPSLDWFTTNSIAASDYVITPIREDGFSKKGLKEILDIVNAIKYEHDLDHVKFLGTFLAQVDPRTTAVKERIREYQETIPELLFSTYIRRDTKIVQIESKFIPLLEHSVDSNALIDYCHLLLEMGILSEPAKDKLLQSIGNAS
;
A
#
# COMPACT_ATOMS: atom_id res chain seq x y z
N LEU A 1 0.01 -11.73 5.78
CA LEU A 1 -0.60 -12.58 4.75
C LEU A 1 0.40 -13.64 4.28
N ALA A 2 1.57 -13.29 3.76
CA ALA A 2 2.58 -14.24 3.27
C ALA A 2 2.99 -15.29 4.32
N TYR A 3 3.15 -14.91 5.60
CA TYR A 3 3.39 -15.85 6.71
C TYR A 3 2.22 -16.83 6.97
N LEU A 4 1.06 -16.56 6.42
CA LEU A 4 -0.10 -17.47 6.47
C LEU A 4 -0.17 -18.39 5.23
N GLY A 5 0.75 -18.25 4.31
CA GLY A 5 0.84 -19.03 3.08
C GLY A 5 0.19 -18.39 1.86
N GLU A 6 -0.31 -17.16 1.98
CA GLU A 6 -0.89 -16.39 0.87
C GLU A 6 0.20 -15.85 -0.05
N LYS A 7 -0.06 -15.86 -1.34
CA LYS A 7 0.81 -15.22 -2.35
C LYS A 7 0.44 -13.74 -2.48
N VAL A 8 1.38 -12.87 -2.20
CA VAL A 8 1.16 -11.43 -2.18
C VAL A 8 2.00 -10.75 -3.26
N LEU A 9 1.37 -9.94 -4.10
CA LEU A 9 2.05 -8.97 -4.94
C LEU A 9 1.93 -7.59 -4.30
N VAL A 10 3.03 -6.88 -4.21
CA VAL A 10 3.06 -5.48 -3.79
C VAL A 10 3.41 -4.60 -4.99
N ILE A 11 2.73 -3.49 -5.15
CA ILE A 11 3.00 -2.51 -6.22
C ILE A 11 3.31 -1.17 -5.55
N ASP A 12 4.54 -0.68 -5.75
CA ASP A 12 5.00 0.59 -5.18
C ASP A 12 4.77 1.72 -6.20
N LEU A 13 3.80 2.59 -5.89
CA LEU A 13 3.48 3.78 -6.69
C LEU A 13 4.02 5.08 -6.07
N ASP A 14 4.82 5.01 -5.00
CA ASP A 14 5.47 6.19 -4.44
C ASP A 14 6.85 6.42 -5.09
N GLY A 15 7.05 7.56 -5.72
CA GLY A 15 8.35 7.97 -6.30
C GLY A 15 9.49 8.09 -5.28
N GLN A 16 9.20 8.09 -3.99
CA GLN A 16 10.22 7.99 -2.95
C GLN A 16 10.79 6.56 -2.82
N SER A 17 10.10 5.55 -3.36
CA SER A 17 10.55 4.15 -3.43
C SER A 17 10.82 3.49 -2.06
N ASN A 18 10.18 4.00 -1.00
CA ASN A 18 10.42 3.52 0.36
C ASN A 18 10.06 2.04 0.54
N LEU A 19 8.95 1.61 -0.05
CA LEU A 19 8.53 0.20 0.00
C LEU A 19 9.49 -0.70 -0.78
N SER A 20 9.92 -0.28 -1.97
CA SER A 20 10.89 -1.00 -2.79
C SER A 20 12.24 -1.14 -2.09
N LEU A 21 12.68 -0.12 -1.37
CA LEU A 21 13.87 -0.14 -0.53
C LEU A 21 13.70 -1.10 0.67
N ALA A 22 12.56 -1.03 1.37
CA ALA A 22 12.29 -1.89 2.52
C ALA A 22 12.24 -3.37 2.18
N LEU A 23 11.82 -3.72 0.97
CA LEU A 23 11.77 -5.09 0.46
C LEU A 23 13.03 -5.50 -0.30
N HIS A 24 14.10 -4.70 -0.25
CA HIS A 24 15.42 -4.95 -0.84
C HIS A 24 15.39 -5.24 -2.35
N THR A 25 14.44 -4.66 -3.06
CA THR A 25 14.26 -4.93 -4.49
C THR A 25 14.58 -3.72 -5.37
N TYR A 26 14.78 -2.55 -4.77
CA TYR A 26 15.03 -1.33 -5.52
C TYR A 26 16.47 -1.25 -6.01
N VAL A 27 16.63 -1.05 -7.33
CA VAL A 27 17.89 -0.68 -7.96
C VAL A 27 17.82 0.80 -8.33
N GLU A 28 18.73 1.60 -7.80
CA GLU A 28 18.71 3.04 -7.99
C GLU A 28 18.80 3.43 -9.48
N GLU A 29 17.83 4.21 -9.93
CA GLU A 29 17.84 4.76 -11.29
C GLU A 29 18.87 5.90 -11.39
N THR A 30 19.76 5.81 -12.37
CA THR A 30 20.74 6.88 -12.63
C THR A 30 20.05 8.11 -13.21
N GLU A 31 20.66 9.29 -13.03
CA GLU A 31 20.16 10.53 -13.64
C GLU A 31 19.98 10.41 -15.16
N SER A 32 20.88 9.70 -15.83
CA SER A 32 20.78 9.44 -17.26
C SER A 32 19.56 8.58 -17.63
N SER A 33 19.23 7.56 -16.83
CA SER A 33 18.05 6.73 -17.07
C SER A 33 16.75 7.47 -16.72
N ILE A 34 16.75 8.27 -15.64
CA ILE A 34 15.60 9.13 -15.29
C ILE A 34 15.29 10.09 -16.44
N MET A 35 16.31 10.69 -17.06
CA MET A 35 16.15 11.57 -18.22
C MET A 35 15.94 10.83 -19.55
N GLY A 36 15.97 9.51 -19.57
CA GLY A 36 15.76 8.70 -20.77
C GLY A 36 16.93 8.70 -21.76
N ARG A 37 18.13 8.97 -21.29
CA ARG A 37 19.36 8.93 -22.11
C ARG A 37 19.96 7.53 -22.17
N THR A 38 19.69 6.69 -21.16
CA THR A 38 20.11 5.30 -21.05
C THR A 38 18.96 4.44 -20.54
N GLU A 39 19.00 3.14 -20.82
CA GLU A 39 18.07 2.18 -20.21
C GLU A 39 18.34 2.06 -18.70
N PRO A 40 17.29 1.85 -17.87
CA PRO A 40 17.46 1.60 -16.45
C PRO A 40 18.09 0.22 -16.22
N ALA A 41 18.81 0.07 -15.10
CA ALA A 41 19.36 -1.22 -14.69
C ALA A 41 18.29 -2.24 -14.29
N GLN A 42 17.10 -1.76 -13.91
CA GLN A 42 15.95 -2.56 -13.53
C GLN A 42 14.68 -2.01 -14.16
N ARG A 43 13.85 -2.89 -14.73
CA ARG A 43 12.49 -2.55 -15.15
C ARG A 43 11.58 -2.43 -13.91
N ASN A 44 10.56 -1.60 -14.00
CA ASN A 44 9.73 -1.28 -12.85
C ASN A 44 8.33 -0.80 -13.27
N ILE A 45 7.63 -0.10 -12.40
CA ILE A 45 6.28 0.43 -12.67
C ILE A 45 6.21 1.36 -13.89
N PHE A 46 7.32 1.98 -14.30
CA PHE A 46 7.37 2.82 -15.49
C PHE A 46 6.92 2.06 -16.74
N GLU A 47 7.44 0.84 -16.95
CA GLU A 47 7.12 0.02 -18.12
C GLU A 47 5.66 -0.43 -18.11
N VAL A 48 5.07 -0.67 -16.93
CA VAL A 48 3.63 -0.99 -16.82
C VAL A 48 2.78 0.11 -17.41
N PHE A 49 3.11 1.36 -17.12
CA PHE A 49 2.35 2.52 -17.59
C PHE A 49 2.69 2.91 -19.03
N VAL A 50 3.97 3.01 -19.37
CA VAL A 50 4.44 3.54 -20.66
C VAL A 50 4.34 2.49 -21.76
N ASP A 51 4.87 1.27 -21.53
CA ASP A 51 4.83 0.17 -22.48
C ASP A 51 3.47 -0.54 -22.48
N ARG A 52 2.60 -0.21 -21.50
CA ARG A 52 1.24 -0.75 -21.36
C ARG A 52 1.21 -2.28 -21.34
N LEU A 53 2.00 -2.86 -20.46
CA LEU A 53 2.06 -4.32 -20.27
C LEU A 53 0.66 -4.88 -19.96
N ARG A 54 0.27 -5.97 -20.65
CA ARG A 54 -1.11 -6.51 -20.59
C ARG A 54 -1.17 -8.03 -20.47
N THR A 55 -0.05 -8.70 -20.57
CA THR A 55 0.02 -10.16 -20.44
C THR A 55 0.84 -10.53 -19.20
N ALA A 56 0.58 -11.72 -18.64
CA ALA A 56 1.36 -12.22 -17.51
C ALA A 56 2.85 -12.32 -17.86
N GLU A 57 3.18 -12.81 -19.06
CA GLU A 57 4.57 -12.90 -19.53
C GLU A 57 5.28 -11.55 -19.61
N GLU A 58 4.58 -10.49 -20.03
CA GLU A 58 5.14 -9.14 -20.03
C GLU A 58 5.36 -8.62 -18.61
N LEU A 59 4.40 -8.84 -17.71
CA LEU A 59 4.47 -8.40 -16.32
C LEU A 59 5.54 -9.13 -15.52
N GLN A 60 5.84 -10.40 -15.82
CA GLN A 60 6.95 -11.13 -15.20
C GLN A 60 8.31 -10.43 -15.40
N LYS A 61 8.44 -9.55 -16.39
CA LYS A 61 9.67 -8.76 -16.63
C LYS A 61 9.84 -7.58 -15.68
N VAL A 62 8.82 -7.23 -14.93
CA VAL A 62 8.79 -6.12 -13.95
C VAL A 62 8.44 -6.59 -12.55
N ILE A 63 8.12 -7.87 -12.36
CA ILE A 63 7.84 -8.50 -11.07
C ILE A 63 9.12 -9.16 -10.55
N TYR A 64 9.45 -8.90 -9.29
CA TYR A 64 10.65 -9.43 -8.66
C TYR A 64 10.31 -10.07 -7.31
N PRO A 65 10.99 -11.17 -6.94
CA PRO A 65 10.89 -11.69 -5.58
C PRO A 65 11.50 -10.69 -4.59
N THR A 66 10.95 -10.66 -3.39
CA THR A 66 11.49 -9.84 -2.30
C THR A 66 12.35 -10.67 -1.34
N ASN A 67 12.91 -10.01 -0.33
CA ASN A 67 13.59 -10.70 0.79
C ASN A 67 12.61 -11.47 1.70
N ILE A 68 11.30 -11.34 1.50
CA ILE A 68 10.27 -12.06 2.27
C ILE A 68 9.63 -13.11 1.36
N SER A 69 9.73 -14.39 1.74
CA SER A 69 9.10 -15.48 1.01
C SER A 69 7.58 -15.28 0.88
N GLY A 70 7.04 -15.50 -0.31
CA GLY A 70 5.62 -15.32 -0.62
C GLY A 70 5.22 -13.89 -0.94
N ILE A 71 6.17 -12.95 -1.00
CA ILE A 71 5.93 -11.57 -1.43
C ILE A 71 6.78 -11.27 -2.66
N ASP A 72 6.11 -10.90 -3.75
CA ASP A 72 6.71 -10.33 -4.94
C ASP A 72 6.38 -8.84 -5.03
N ILE A 73 7.18 -8.09 -5.80
CA ILE A 73 6.99 -6.64 -5.95
C ILE A 73 7.16 -6.19 -7.40
N ILE A 74 6.33 -5.22 -7.81
CA ILE A 74 6.63 -4.31 -8.91
C ILE A 74 7.22 -3.05 -8.28
N PRO A 75 8.54 -2.80 -8.45
CA PRO A 75 9.21 -1.69 -7.78
C PRO A 75 8.81 -0.35 -8.37
N SER A 76 8.97 0.69 -7.57
CA SER A 76 8.73 2.07 -7.94
C SER A 76 9.74 2.61 -8.97
N SER A 77 9.47 3.79 -9.49
CA SER A 77 10.32 4.51 -10.43
C SER A 77 10.45 5.98 -10.03
N LYS A 78 11.60 6.58 -10.27
CA LYS A 78 11.79 8.04 -10.19
C LYS A 78 11.37 8.76 -11.47
N ARG A 79 10.93 8.02 -12.50
CA ARG A 79 10.57 8.54 -13.84
C ARG A 79 9.11 9.04 -13.94
N TYR A 80 8.45 9.38 -12.81
CA TYR A 80 7.03 9.77 -12.79
C TYR A 80 6.70 10.90 -13.76
N THR A 81 7.51 11.96 -13.82
CA THR A 81 7.30 13.07 -14.77
C THR A 81 7.27 12.61 -16.23
N ARG A 82 8.07 11.59 -16.58
CA ARG A 82 8.06 11.00 -17.92
C ARG A 82 6.82 10.15 -18.15
N ILE A 83 6.36 9.41 -17.13
CA ILE A 83 5.09 8.66 -17.21
C ILE A 83 3.95 9.65 -17.47
N GLU A 84 3.87 10.72 -16.69
CA GLU A 84 2.84 11.74 -16.88
C GLU A 84 2.89 12.36 -18.27
N SER A 85 4.08 12.71 -18.77
CA SER A 85 4.24 13.26 -20.12
C SER A 85 3.79 12.27 -21.21
N ALA A 86 4.21 11.01 -21.12
CA ALA A 86 3.80 9.97 -22.06
C ALA A 86 2.29 9.69 -22.00
N MET A 87 1.66 9.86 -20.85
CA MET A 87 0.23 9.66 -20.68
C MET A 87 -0.60 10.85 -21.14
N MET A 88 -0.05 12.07 -21.17
CA MET A 88 -0.72 13.26 -21.72
C MET A 88 -1.05 13.07 -23.20
N ASP A 89 -0.15 12.47 -23.97
CA ASP A 89 -0.33 12.19 -25.40
C ASP A 89 -1.33 11.05 -25.67
N CYS A 90 -1.71 10.28 -24.65
CA CYS A 90 -2.48 9.04 -24.78
C CYS A 90 -3.82 9.06 -24.04
N TYR A 91 -4.47 10.21 -23.85
CA TYR A 91 -5.70 10.30 -23.06
C TYR A 91 -5.52 9.59 -21.71
N LYS A 92 -5.02 10.27 -20.70
CA LYS A 92 -4.77 9.77 -19.32
C LYS A 92 -5.78 8.70 -18.88
N SER A 93 -5.62 7.46 -19.33
CA SER A 93 -6.56 6.40 -19.00
C SER A 93 -6.43 6.01 -17.54
N PRO A 94 -7.52 6.05 -16.75
CA PRO A 94 -7.49 5.62 -15.36
C PRO A 94 -7.39 4.10 -15.19
N PHE A 95 -7.43 3.35 -16.31
CA PHE A 95 -7.49 1.88 -16.32
C PHE A 95 -6.20 1.21 -16.78
N VAL A 96 -5.07 1.90 -16.78
CA VAL A 96 -3.80 1.29 -17.22
C VAL A 96 -3.39 0.18 -16.26
N LEU A 97 -3.36 0.48 -14.97
CA LEU A 97 -2.98 -0.48 -13.93
C LEU A 97 -4.02 -1.61 -13.79
N SER A 98 -5.31 -1.28 -13.79
CA SER A 98 -6.38 -2.28 -13.72
C SER A 98 -6.29 -3.31 -14.84
N LYS A 99 -6.00 -2.87 -16.07
CA LYS A 99 -5.83 -3.78 -17.21
C LYS A 99 -4.58 -4.65 -17.09
N ALA A 100 -3.50 -4.13 -16.52
CA ALA A 100 -2.30 -4.91 -16.25
C ALA A 100 -2.55 -5.98 -15.17
N ILE A 101 -3.11 -5.60 -14.02
CA ILE A 101 -3.40 -6.51 -12.90
C ILE A 101 -4.33 -7.65 -13.31
N LYS A 102 -5.31 -7.40 -14.19
CA LYS A 102 -6.21 -8.45 -14.69
C LYS A 102 -5.48 -9.61 -15.36
N ALA A 103 -4.31 -9.38 -15.94
CA ALA A 103 -3.50 -10.44 -16.54
C ALA A 103 -2.87 -11.38 -15.52
N LEU A 104 -2.79 -10.98 -14.24
CA LEU A 104 -2.25 -11.76 -13.13
C LEU A 104 -3.35 -12.50 -12.33
N LYS A 105 -4.56 -12.56 -12.86
CA LYS A 105 -5.68 -13.19 -12.16
C LYS A 105 -5.39 -14.67 -11.85
N GLY A 106 -5.44 -15.00 -10.56
CA GLY A 106 -5.18 -16.36 -10.05
C GLY A 106 -3.71 -16.68 -9.79
N GLU A 107 -2.79 -15.74 -10.02
CA GLU A 107 -1.38 -15.91 -9.67
C GLU A 107 -1.09 -15.44 -8.23
N TYR A 108 -1.88 -14.49 -7.73
CA TYR A 108 -1.76 -13.92 -6.38
C TYR A 108 -3.09 -13.95 -5.67
N ASP A 109 -3.05 -14.16 -4.35
CA ASP A 109 -4.22 -14.12 -3.47
C ASP A 109 -4.55 -12.68 -3.07
N TYR A 110 -3.51 -11.86 -2.91
CA TYR A 110 -3.62 -10.44 -2.59
C TYR A 110 -2.69 -9.59 -3.45
N ILE A 111 -3.18 -8.43 -3.88
CA ILE A 111 -2.38 -7.39 -4.52
C ILE A 111 -2.53 -6.11 -3.68
N LEU A 112 -1.42 -5.63 -3.12
CA LEU A 112 -1.37 -4.41 -2.32
C LEU A 112 -0.73 -3.30 -3.14
N ILE A 113 -1.40 -2.14 -3.24
CA ILE A 113 -0.93 -0.99 -3.99
C ILE A 113 -0.61 0.13 -3.01
N ASP A 114 0.68 0.46 -2.87
CA ASP A 114 1.15 1.56 -2.03
C ASP A 114 1.20 2.85 -2.84
N ASN A 115 0.57 3.89 -2.32
CA ASN A 115 0.43 5.17 -3.01
C ASN A 115 1.18 6.29 -2.28
N ALA A 116 1.74 7.22 -3.05
CA ALA A 116 2.18 8.50 -2.51
C ALA A 116 0.97 9.26 -1.89
N PRO A 117 1.20 10.15 -0.92
CA PRO A 117 0.14 10.95 -0.30
C PRO A 117 -0.33 12.09 -1.21
N SER A 118 -0.58 11.78 -2.48
CA SER A 118 -1.04 12.68 -3.53
C SER A 118 -2.33 12.17 -4.13
N LEU A 119 -3.14 13.09 -4.66
CA LEU A 119 -4.41 12.78 -5.32
C LEU A 119 -4.25 13.08 -6.81
N ASP A 120 -3.40 12.30 -7.43
CA ASP A 120 -3.02 12.45 -8.83
C ASP A 120 -3.58 11.30 -9.71
N TRP A 121 -3.11 11.27 -10.94
CA TRP A 121 -3.50 10.25 -11.90
C TRP A 121 -3.07 8.82 -11.47
N PHE A 122 -1.96 8.67 -10.73
CA PHE A 122 -1.52 7.36 -10.23
C PHE A 122 -2.48 6.85 -9.18
N THR A 123 -2.92 7.72 -8.25
CA THR A 123 -3.96 7.39 -7.27
C THR A 123 -5.27 7.00 -7.94
N THR A 124 -5.68 7.70 -9.02
CA THR A 124 -6.85 7.31 -9.80
C THR A 124 -6.70 5.90 -10.40
N ASN A 125 -5.53 5.59 -10.98
CA ASN A 125 -5.24 4.25 -11.51
C ASN A 125 -5.23 3.17 -10.42
N SER A 126 -4.70 3.50 -9.24
CA SER A 126 -4.69 2.62 -8.08
C SER A 126 -6.12 2.29 -7.63
N ILE A 127 -6.96 3.30 -7.44
CA ILE A 127 -8.37 3.12 -7.06
C ILE A 127 -9.11 2.29 -8.12
N ALA A 128 -8.94 2.61 -9.40
CA ALA A 128 -9.58 1.88 -10.50
C ALA A 128 -9.10 0.43 -10.66
N ALA A 129 -7.97 0.09 -10.08
CA ALA A 129 -7.39 -1.26 -10.07
C ALA A 129 -7.75 -2.07 -8.83
N SER A 130 -8.36 -1.45 -7.81
CA SER A 130 -8.59 -2.03 -6.50
C SER A 130 -10.03 -2.52 -6.32
N ASP A 131 -10.22 -3.55 -5.50
CA ASP A 131 -11.53 -3.93 -4.96
C ASP A 131 -11.84 -3.14 -3.69
N TYR A 132 -10.79 -2.80 -2.92
CA TYR A 132 -10.90 -2.15 -1.63
C TYR A 132 -9.90 -1.00 -1.51
N VAL A 133 -10.32 0.09 -0.86
CA VAL A 133 -9.47 1.23 -0.50
C VAL A 133 -9.48 1.39 1.02
N ILE A 134 -8.30 1.53 1.60
CA ILE A 134 -8.10 1.81 3.03
C ILE A 134 -7.13 2.98 3.19
N THR A 135 -7.36 3.86 4.16
CA THR A 135 -6.52 5.03 4.38
C THR A 135 -6.06 5.11 5.82
N PRO A 136 -4.74 5.05 6.10
CA PRO A 136 -4.21 5.36 7.41
C PRO A 136 -4.29 6.87 7.67
N ILE A 137 -4.61 7.26 8.91
CA ILE A 137 -4.55 8.65 9.36
C ILE A 137 -3.66 8.76 10.58
N ARG A 138 -2.80 9.78 10.62
CA ARG A 138 -1.99 10.06 11.80
C ARG A 138 -2.80 10.89 12.80
N GLU A 139 -2.50 10.73 14.10
CA GLU A 139 -3.20 11.46 15.16
C GLU A 139 -3.05 12.99 15.07
N ASP A 140 -1.94 13.48 14.49
CA ASP A 140 -1.60 14.90 14.37
C ASP A 140 -1.97 15.54 13.02
N GLY A 141 -2.32 14.72 12.03
CA GLY A 141 -2.38 15.14 10.63
C GLY A 141 -3.78 15.33 10.05
N PHE A 142 -4.85 14.90 10.74
CA PHE A 142 -6.16 14.92 10.08
C PHE A 142 -7.22 15.70 10.85
N SER A 143 -7.79 16.68 10.18
CA SER A 143 -9.09 17.28 10.53
C SER A 143 -10.22 16.44 9.90
N LYS A 144 -11.43 16.53 10.48
CA LYS A 144 -12.68 16.03 9.86
C LYS A 144 -12.80 16.42 8.38
N LYS A 145 -12.28 17.59 8.02
CA LYS A 145 -12.25 18.11 6.66
C LYS A 145 -11.38 17.24 5.73
N GLY A 146 -10.18 16.84 6.16
CA GLY A 146 -9.26 16.05 5.33
C GLY A 146 -9.80 14.64 5.01
N LEU A 147 -10.43 13.95 5.98
CA LEU A 147 -11.06 12.66 5.68
C LEU A 147 -12.23 12.81 4.71
N LYS A 148 -13.07 13.85 4.91
CA LYS A 148 -14.16 14.13 3.98
C LYS A 148 -13.63 14.38 2.57
N GLU A 149 -12.56 15.15 2.42
CA GLU A 149 -11.92 15.40 1.12
C GLU A 149 -11.45 14.10 0.45
N ILE A 150 -10.85 13.17 1.19
CA ILE A 150 -10.47 11.85 0.64
C ILE A 150 -11.69 11.05 0.19
N LEU A 151 -12.73 10.98 1.02
CA LEU A 151 -13.97 10.29 0.67
C LEU A 151 -14.65 10.91 -0.56
N ASP A 152 -14.72 12.23 -0.62
CA ASP A 152 -15.29 12.95 -1.76
C ASP A 152 -14.51 12.64 -3.04
N ILE A 153 -13.19 12.54 -2.98
CA ILE A 153 -12.34 12.20 -4.11
C ILE A 153 -12.52 10.75 -4.53
N VAL A 154 -12.48 9.79 -3.59
CA VAL A 154 -12.73 8.37 -3.90
C VAL A 154 -14.10 8.19 -4.55
N ASN A 155 -15.14 8.86 -4.01
CA ASN A 155 -16.48 8.80 -4.56
C ASN A 155 -16.57 9.47 -5.94
N ALA A 156 -15.89 10.61 -6.15
CA ALA A 156 -15.83 11.27 -7.44
C ALA A 156 -15.18 10.39 -8.51
N ILE A 157 -14.04 9.77 -8.19
CA ILE A 157 -13.36 8.83 -9.10
C ILE A 157 -14.26 7.63 -9.41
N LYS A 158 -14.93 7.07 -8.40
CA LYS A 158 -15.87 5.97 -8.60
C LYS A 158 -17.01 6.35 -9.54
N TYR A 159 -17.62 7.51 -9.31
CA TYR A 159 -18.73 8.00 -10.12
C TYR A 159 -18.29 8.33 -11.56
N GLU A 160 -17.15 9.03 -11.72
CA GLU A 160 -16.66 9.45 -13.04
C GLU A 160 -16.29 8.26 -13.93
N HIS A 161 -15.91 7.14 -13.35
CA HIS A 161 -15.39 5.97 -14.05
C HIS A 161 -16.23 4.70 -13.90
N ASP A 162 -17.46 4.80 -13.36
CA ASP A 162 -18.39 3.66 -13.17
C ASP A 162 -17.75 2.51 -12.35
N LEU A 163 -17.06 2.85 -11.24
CA LEU A 163 -16.33 1.90 -10.40
C LEU A 163 -17.16 1.39 -9.20
N ASP A 164 -18.37 0.87 -9.44
CA ASP A 164 -19.27 0.41 -8.39
C ASP A 164 -18.72 -0.75 -7.56
N HIS A 165 -17.78 -1.52 -8.13
CA HIS A 165 -17.12 -2.64 -7.44
C HIS A 165 -16.15 -2.18 -6.36
N VAL A 166 -15.59 -0.97 -6.45
CA VAL A 166 -14.60 -0.45 -5.50
C VAL A 166 -15.28 -0.04 -4.20
N LYS A 167 -14.83 -0.58 -3.09
CA LYS A 167 -15.34 -0.28 -1.75
C LYS A 167 -14.32 0.47 -0.92
N PHE A 168 -14.72 1.57 -0.32
CA PHE A 168 -13.93 2.20 0.74
C PHE A 168 -14.16 1.41 2.03
N LEU A 169 -13.15 0.66 2.50
CA LEU A 169 -13.26 -0.16 3.72
C LEU A 169 -13.30 0.70 4.98
N GLY A 170 -12.59 1.81 4.97
CA GLY A 170 -12.51 2.69 6.11
C GLY A 170 -11.12 3.27 6.30
N THR A 171 -10.95 3.87 7.47
CA THR A 171 -9.72 4.49 7.92
C THR A 171 -9.34 3.99 9.30
N PHE A 172 -8.06 3.97 9.61
CA PHE A 172 -7.55 3.66 10.94
C PHE A 172 -6.51 4.69 11.39
N LEU A 173 -6.44 4.89 12.70
CA LEU A 173 -5.45 5.79 13.27
C LEU A 173 -4.09 5.08 13.35
N ALA A 174 -3.05 5.73 12.84
CA ALA A 174 -1.68 5.24 12.84
C ALA A 174 -0.77 6.10 13.72
N GLN A 175 0.25 5.47 14.30
CA GLN A 175 1.25 6.11 15.16
C GLN A 175 0.67 6.78 16.43
N VAL A 176 -0.37 6.19 17.01
CA VAL A 176 -1.09 6.70 18.17
C VAL A 176 -0.29 6.52 19.47
N ASP A 177 -0.18 7.58 20.28
CA ASP A 177 0.27 7.46 21.68
C ASP A 177 -0.94 7.56 22.64
N PRO A 178 -1.53 6.42 23.06
CA PRO A 178 -2.76 6.41 23.86
C PRO A 178 -2.61 6.88 25.30
N ARG A 179 -1.39 7.27 25.73
CA ARG A 179 -1.13 7.70 27.11
C ARG A 179 -1.61 9.12 27.37
N THR A 180 -1.73 9.94 26.33
CA THR A 180 -2.12 11.36 26.47
C THR A 180 -3.63 11.53 26.44
N THR A 181 -4.16 12.44 27.28
CA THR A 181 -5.59 12.75 27.36
C THR A 181 -6.09 13.33 26.03
N ALA A 182 -5.31 14.21 25.41
CA ALA A 182 -5.66 14.84 24.13
C ALA A 182 -5.88 13.81 23.00
N VAL A 183 -5.07 12.75 22.95
CA VAL A 183 -5.23 11.67 21.98
C VAL A 183 -6.49 10.85 22.24
N LYS A 184 -6.78 10.53 23.50
CA LYS A 184 -8.01 9.81 23.87
C LYS A 184 -9.27 10.58 23.49
N GLU A 185 -9.27 11.89 23.72
CA GLU A 185 -10.37 12.78 23.34
C GLU A 185 -10.53 12.81 21.81
N ARG A 186 -9.43 12.88 21.06
CA ARG A 186 -9.46 12.87 19.59
C ARG A 186 -9.96 11.54 19.03
N ILE A 187 -9.52 10.41 19.58
CA ILE A 187 -10.04 9.09 19.19
C ILE A 187 -11.55 9.05 19.39
N ARG A 188 -12.04 9.50 20.56
CA ARG A 188 -13.47 9.56 20.84
C ARG A 188 -14.22 10.46 19.85
N GLU A 189 -13.67 11.63 19.56
CA GLU A 189 -14.23 12.57 18.57
C GLU A 189 -14.37 11.93 17.19
N TYR A 190 -13.38 11.19 16.73
CA TYR A 190 -13.46 10.45 15.45
C TYR A 190 -14.50 9.34 15.50
N GLN A 191 -14.54 8.55 16.58
CA GLN A 191 -15.53 7.49 16.78
C GLN A 191 -16.96 8.03 16.78
N GLU A 192 -17.20 9.21 17.32
CA GLU A 192 -18.50 9.87 17.32
C GLU A 192 -18.86 10.48 15.94
N THR A 193 -17.86 10.90 15.18
CA THR A 193 -18.08 11.66 13.93
C THR A 193 -18.20 10.77 12.70
N ILE A 194 -17.45 9.70 12.66
CA ILE A 194 -17.31 8.81 11.51
C ILE A 194 -17.34 7.30 11.92
N PRO A 195 -18.31 6.90 12.76
CA PRO A 195 -18.30 5.57 13.37
C PRO A 195 -18.27 4.43 12.35
N GLU A 196 -18.91 4.62 11.19
CA GLU A 196 -19.00 3.61 10.13
C GLU A 196 -17.74 3.51 9.24
N LEU A 197 -16.83 4.50 9.35
CA LEU A 197 -15.65 4.60 8.50
C LEU A 197 -14.35 4.43 9.28
N LEU A 198 -14.39 4.54 10.60
CA LEU A 198 -13.21 4.41 11.44
C LEU A 198 -13.16 3.01 12.04
N PHE A 199 -12.08 2.29 11.76
CA PHE A 199 -11.79 1.05 12.48
C PHE A 199 -11.58 1.34 13.97
N SER A 200 -12.08 0.44 14.82
CA SER A 200 -11.91 0.55 16.29
C SER A 200 -10.46 0.32 16.70
N THR A 201 -9.75 -0.48 15.91
CA THR A 201 -8.33 -0.75 16.07
C THR A 201 -7.50 0.43 15.56
N TYR A 202 -6.57 0.90 16.38
CA TYR A 202 -5.55 1.87 15.99
C TYR A 202 -4.15 1.26 16.14
N ILE A 203 -3.19 1.74 15.33
CA ILE A 203 -1.80 1.29 15.40
C ILE A 203 -1.03 2.20 16.34
N ARG A 204 -0.55 1.64 17.44
CA ARG A 204 0.22 2.38 18.44
C ARG A 204 1.58 2.82 17.88
N ARG A 205 2.03 3.96 18.35
CA ARG A 205 3.41 4.40 18.13
C ARG A 205 4.36 3.38 18.77
N ASP A 206 5.25 2.82 17.95
CA ASP A 206 6.24 1.85 18.40
C ASP A 206 7.64 2.26 17.93
N THR A 207 8.56 2.37 18.89
CA THR A 207 9.97 2.74 18.60
C THR A 207 10.65 1.68 17.73
N LYS A 208 10.16 0.44 17.73
CA LYS A 208 10.66 -0.65 16.91
C LYS A 208 10.40 -0.38 15.42
N ILE A 209 9.27 0.26 15.07
CA ILE A 209 9.01 0.71 13.68
C ILE A 209 10.09 1.69 13.24
N VAL A 210 10.40 2.70 14.04
CA VAL A 210 11.45 3.69 13.71
C VAL A 210 12.81 3.02 13.50
N GLN A 211 13.12 1.98 14.30
CA GLN A 211 14.38 1.24 14.16
C GLN A 211 14.45 0.42 12.88
N ILE A 212 13.34 -0.17 12.43
CA ILE A 212 13.31 -0.96 11.20
C ILE A 212 13.27 -0.09 9.96
N GLU A 213 12.62 1.08 9.98
CA GLU A 213 12.62 2.04 8.88
C GLU A 213 14.04 2.40 8.45
N SER A 214 14.94 2.64 9.41
CA SER A 214 16.34 2.96 9.11
C SER A 214 17.16 1.78 8.60
N LYS A 215 16.70 0.53 8.80
CA LYS A 215 17.38 -0.70 8.43
C LYS A 215 16.74 -1.44 7.26
N PHE A 216 15.57 -0.99 6.81
CA PHE A 216 14.77 -1.67 5.80
C PHE A 216 14.53 -3.17 6.11
N ILE A 217 14.19 -3.48 7.37
CA ILE A 217 13.91 -4.84 7.84
C ILE A 217 12.40 -4.97 8.10
N PRO A 218 11.73 -6.05 7.70
CA PRO A 218 10.34 -6.28 8.04
C PRO A 218 10.09 -6.34 9.54
N LEU A 219 9.00 -5.75 10.02
CA LEU A 219 8.66 -5.71 11.44
C LEU A 219 8.57 -7.09 12.07
N LEU A 220 8.03 -8.06 11.34
CA LEU A 220 7.92 -9.47 11.76
C LEU A 220 9.28 -10.13 12.03
N GLU A 221 10.30 -9.77 11.26
CA GLU A 221 11.65 -10.33 11.44
C GLU A 221 12.44 -9.61 12.54
N HIS A 222 12.09 -8.37 12.84
CA HIS A 222 12.81 -7.56 13.81
C HIS A 222 12.29 -7.72 15.23
N SER A 223 10.96 -7.81 15.41
CA SER A 223 10.35 -7.77 16.75
C SER A 223 8.94 -8.32 16.77
N VAL A 224 8.85 -9.57 17.18
CA VAL A 224 7.58 -10.29 17.35
C VAL A 224 6.73 -9.77 18.51
N ASP A 225 7.33 -9.10 19.47
CA ASP A 225 6.68 -8.50 20.63
C ASP A 225 6.33 -7.02 20.40
N SER A 226 6.38 -6.56 19.15
CA SER A 226 5.98 -5.21 18.77
C SER A 226 4.48 -5.01 19.01
N ASN A 227 4.15 -3.93 19.73
CA ASN A 227 2.76 -3.53 19.91
C ASN A 227 2.09 -3.22 18.57
N ALA A 228 2.81 -2.59 17.66
CA ALA A 228 2.29 -2.27 16.33
C ALA A 228 1.97 -3.53 15.52
N LEU A 229 2.78 -4.60 15.62
CA LEU A 229 2.50 -5.86 14.96
C LEU A 229 1.20 -6.49 15.48
N ILE A 230 1.01 -6.50 16.80
CA ILE A 230 -0.22 -6.99 17.42
C ILE A 230 -1.43 -6.16 16.95
N ASP A 231 -1.28 -4.84 16.90
CA ASP A 231 -2.34 -3.94 16.44
C ASP A 231 -2.69 -4.17 14.96
N TYR A 232 -1.70 -4.38 14.09
CA TYR A 232 -1.96 -4.77 12.69
C TYR A 232 -2.69 -6.11 12.58
N CYS A 233 -2.37 -7.09 13.42
CA CYS A 233 -3.14 -8.35 13.45
C CYS A 233 -4.61 -8.12 13.85
N HIS A 234 -4.86 -7.27 14.83
CA HIS A 234 -6.23 -6.90 15.23
C HIS A 234 -6.96 -6.12 14.13
N LEU A 235 -6.27 -5.21 13.43
CA LEU A 235 -6.84 -4.51 12.29
C LEU A 235 -7.25 -5.47 11.17
N LEU A 236 -6.40 -6.44 10.84
CA LEU A 236 -6.72 -7.46 9.83
C LEU A 236 -7.90 -8.36 10.24
N LEU A 237 -8.06 -8.63 11.55
CA LEU A 237 -9.26 -9.31 12.08
C LEU A 237 -10.52 -8.47 11.89
N GLU A 238 -10.46 -7.18 12.26
CA GLU A 238 -11.59 -6.26 12.14
C GLU A 238 -11.99 -6.06 10.67
N MET A 239 -11.03 -6.08 9.75
CA MET A 239 -11.25 -6.06 8.29
C MET A 239 -11.83 -7.37 7.73
N GLY A 240 -11.88 -8.45 8.53
CA GLY A 240 -12.31 -9.77 8.08
C GLY A 240 -11.31 -10.50 7.17
N ILE A 241 -10.08 -10.01 7.08
CA ILE A 241 -8.99 -10.61 6.27
C ILE A 241 -8.32 -11.75 7.04
N LEU A 242 -8.22 -11.61 8.37
CA LEU A 242 -7.62 -12.59 9.27
C LEU A 242 -8.72 -13.24 10.12
N SER A 243 -8.59 -14.53 10.47
CA SER A 243 -9.42 -15.19 11.45
C SER A 243 -8.70 -15.31 12.81
N GLU A 244 -9.43 -15.45 13.91
CA GLU A 244 -8.81 -15.64 15.24
C GLU A 244 -7.84 -16.84 15.29
N PRO A 245 -8.19 -18.04 14.75
CA PRO A 245 -7.24 -19.15 14.71
C PRO A 245 -5.99 -18.86 13.88
N ALA A 246 -6.13 -18.10 12.78
CA ALA A 246 -4.97 -17.72 11.96
C ALA A 246 -4.07 -16.70 12.67
N LYS A 247 -4.66 -15.74 13.42
CA LYS A 247 -3.92 -14.80 14.26
C LYS A 247 -3.10 -15.55 15.32
N ASP A 248 -3.73 -16.47 16.05
CA ASP A 248 -3.07 -17.23 17.11
C ASP A 248 -1.92 -18.07 16.55
N LYS A 249 -2.13 -18.73 15.41
CA LYS A 249 -1.09 -19.45 14.68
C LYS A 249 0.06 -18.55 14.29
N LEU A 250 -0.23 -17.37 13.75
CA LEU A 250 0.77 -16.38 13.36
C LEU A 250 1.60 -15.93 14.56
N LEU A 251 0.97 -15.51 15.64
CA LEU A 251 1.66 -15.03 16.86
C LEU A 251 2.49 -16.14 17.50
N GLN A 252 2.02 -17.39 17.50
CA GLN A 252 2.77 -18.54 17.99
C GLN A 252 3.99 -18.88 17.12
N SER A 253 3.83 -18.85 15.79
CA SER A 253 4.93 -19.14 14.85
C SER A 253 6.05 -18.11 14.98
N ILE A 254 5.70 -16.87 15.25
CA ILE A 254 6.63 -15.77 15.45
C ILE A 254 7.33 -15.88 16.82
N GLY A 255 6.58 -16.21 17.89
CA GLY A 255 7.15 -16.38 19.24
C GLY A 255 8.08 -17.58 19.39
N ASN A 256 7.98 -18.59 18.51
CA ASN A 256 8.86 -19.76 18.50
C ASN A 256 10.13 -19.58 17.66
N ALA A 257 10.21 -18.49 16.88
CA ALA A 257 11.35 -18.17 16.00
C ALA A 257 12.36 -17.20 16.67
N SER A 258 12.06 -16.71 17.86
CA SER A 258 12.91 -15.86 18.71
C SER A 258 13.51 -16.66 19.86
#